data_86c1a816f7d338858be1a383b4ea41e0
#
_entry.id   86c1a816f7d338858be1a383b4ea41e0
#
_cell.length_a   1.000
_cell.length_b   1.000
_cell.length_c   1.000
_cell.angle_alpha   90.00
_cell.angle_beta   90.00
_cell.angle_gamma   90.00
#
_symmetry.space_group_name_H-M   'P 1'
#
loop_
_entity.id
_entity.type
_entity.pdbx_description
1 polymer ?
#
loop_
_entity_poly.entity_id
_entity_poly.type
_entity_poly.pdbx_seq_one_letter_code
_entity_poly.pdbx_strand_id
1 'polypeptide(L)'
;RRFRVIESDQPLRKLSQLRLQDDEAKRGADWVLICRGPHWLGWVDDQPLRDLPVQQWDRQTVGDHLRPLESLPSVVDSAPIWQAIKAVEASQQGRVLVLSPAGLPAGTLDRMDIGEAVLKRLGVRLPAPILDEARRHNSYPMGLVMLPQIVASMPANSEQSDRERAST
;
A
#
# COMPACT_ATOMS: atom_id res chain seq x y z
N ARG A 1 -6.78 -7.97 -1.37
CA ARG A 1 -6.12 -7.32 -0.23
C ARG A 1 -4.64 -7.61 -0.29
N ARG A 2 -3.81 -6.59 -0.26
CA ARG A 2 -2.35 -6.73 -0.30
C ARG A 2 -1.72 -6.26 1.00
N PHE A 3 -2.36 -6.53 2.10
CA PHE A 3 -1.81 -6.41 3.44
C PHE A 3 -2.18 -7.67 4.23
N ARG A 4 -1.37 -8.00 5.20
CA ARG A 4 -1.64 -9.07 6.16
C ARG A 4 -2.32 -8.49 7.39
N VAL A 5 -3.07 -9.30 8.11
CA VAL A 5 -3.76 -8.91 9.34
C VAL A 5 -3.39 -9.88 10.45
N ILE A 6 -3.03 -9.34 11.61
CA ILE A 6 -2.73 -10.12 12.82
C ILE A 6 -3.52 -9.52 13.99
N GLU A 7 -4.05 -10.38 14.86
CA GLU A 7 -4.62 -9.96 16.15
C GLU A 7 -3.53 -9.45 17.09
N SER A 8 -3.84 -8.42 17.86
CA SER A 8 -2.87 -7.70 18.71
C SER A 8 -2.24 -8.56 19.81
N ASP A 9 -2.89 -9.61 20.24
CA ASP A 9 -2.44 -10.54 21.30
C ASP A 9 -1.51 -11.65 20.79
N GLN A 10 -1.32 -11.74 19.47
CA GLN A 10 -0.46 -12.75 18.88
C GLN A 10 1.02 -12.44 19.15
N PRO A 11 1.85 -13.47 19.38
CA PRO A 11 3.27 -13.28 19.63
C PRO A 11 4.01 -12.77 18.40
N LEU A 12 5.14 -12.08 18.61
CA LEU A 12 6.03 -11.64 17.53
C LEU A 12 6.48 -12.76 16.60
N ARG A 13 6.55 -13.99 17.11
CA ARG A 13 6.84 -15.18 16.28
C ARG A 13 5.85 -15.34 15.14
N LYS A 14 4.60 -14.94 15.32
CA LYS A 14 3.59 -14.96 14.26
C LYS A 14 3.96 -14.03 13.10
N LEU A 15 4.51 -12.86 13.40
CA LEU A 15 5.03 -11.94 12.38
C LEU A 15 6.17 -12.59 11.59
N SER A 16 7.14 -13.23 12.28
CA SER A 16 8.24 -13.92 11.60
C SER A 16 7.75 -15.04 10.68
N GLN A 17 6.75 -15.82 11.12
CA GLN A 17 6.15 -16.86 10.30
C GLN A 17 5.46 -16.32 9.03
N LEU A 18 4.78 -15.17 9.14
CA LEU A 18 4.20 -14.51 7.98
C LEU A 18 5.26 -14.06 6.99
N ARG A 19 6.39 -13.52 7.46
CA ARG A 19 7.49 -13.10 6.60
C ARG A 19 8.12 -14.26 5.83
N LEU A 20 8.20 -15.43 6.43
CA LEU A 20 8.69 -16.64 5.76
C LEU A 20 7.73 -17.15 4.67
N GLN A 21 6.46 -16.78 4.74
CA GLN A 21 5.45 -17.14 3.75
C GLN A 21 5.33 -16.11 2.61
N ASP A 22 5.87 -14.91 2.83
CA ASP A 22 5.86 -13.87 1.81
C ASP A 22 6.84 -14.25 0.70
N ASP A 23 6.36 -14.25 -0.53
CA ASP A 23 7.18 -14.45 -1.71
C ASP A 23 7.97 -13.17 -1.99
N GLU A 24 9.14 -13.04 -1.36
CA GLU A 24 10.02 -11.85 -1.44
C GLU A 24 10.35 -11.46 -2.88
N ALA A 25 10.29 -12.41 -3.81
CA ALA A 25 10.60 -12.16 -5.22
C ALA A 25 9.57 -11.27 -5.91
N LYS A 26 8.38 -11.10 -5.33
CA LYS A 26 7.29 -10.48 -6.08
C LYS A 26 7.05 -8.99 -5.80
N ARG A 27 7.29 -8.43 -4.59
CA ARG A 27 6.88 -7.01 -4.33
C ARG A 27 7.44 -6.35 -3.07
N GLY A 28 8.42 -6.90 -2.40
CA GLY A 28 8.71 -6.51 -1.02
C GLY A 28 7.62 -7.01 -0.07
N ALA A 29 7.92 -7.01 1.20
CA ALA A 29 7.02 -7.55 2.23
C ALA A 29 5.72 -6.73 2.30
N ASP A 30 4.58 -7.41 2.34
CA ASP A 30 3.28 -6.78 2.58
C ASP A 30 3.25 -6.07 3.94
N TRP A 31 2.51 -4.96 4.04
CA TRP A 31 2.23 -4.37 5.34
C TRP A 31 1.43 -5.32 6.22
N VAL A 32 1.75 -5.32 7.50
CA VAL A 32 1.05 -6.11 8.50
C VAL A 32 0.25 -5.15 9.37
N LEU A 33 -1.06 -5.18 9.23
CA LEU A 33 -2.00 -4.40 10.02
C LEU A 33 -2.46 -5.19 11.25
N ILE A 34 -2.61 -4.50 12.35
CA ILE A 34 -2.97 -5.09 13.63
C ILE A 34 -4.38 -4.71 14.01
N CYS A 35 -5.17 -5.68 14.39
CA CYS A 35 -6.55 -5.50 14.85
C CYS A 35 -6.77 -6.10 16.24
N ARG A 36 -7.90 -5.75 16.82
CA ARG A 36 -8.50 -6.42 17.99
C ARG A 36 -9.97 -6.61 17.69
N GLY A 37 -10.35 -7.84 17.31
CA GLY A 37 -11.67 -8.09 16.77
C GLY A 37 -11.97 -7.19 15.56
N PRO A 38 -13.07 -6.42 15.58
CA PRO A 38 -13.44 -5.55 14.46
C PRO A 38 -12.66 -4.21 14.42
N HIS A 39 -11.80 -3.92 15.41
CA HIS A 39 -11.11 -2.64 15.54
C HIS A 39 -9.71 -2.69 14.96
N TRP A 40 -9.38 -1.74 14.09
CA TRP A 40 -8.04 -1.51 13.60
C TRP A 40 -7.24 -0.72 14.62
N LEU A 41 -6.07 -1.23 15.05
CA LEU A 41 -5.24 -0.60 16.06
C LEU A 41 -4.03 0.13 15.47
N GLY A 42 -3.49 -0.35 14.38
CA GLY A 42 -2.30 0.19 13.76
C GLY A 42 -1.63 -0.83 12.86
N TRP A 43 -0.32 -0.71 12.71
CA TRP A 43 0.49 -1.63 11.93
C TRP A 43 1.81 -1.92 12.65
N VAL A 44 2.52 -2.94 12.20
CA VAL A 44 3.83 -3.32 12.73
C VAL A 44 4.80 -3.51 11.57
N ASP A 45 6.04 -3.04 11.76
CA ASP A 45 7.15 -3.32 10.85
C ASP A 45 8.01 -4.48 11.36
N ASP A 46 9.10 -4.75 10.69
CA ASP A 46 10.01 -5.85 11.03
C ASP A 46 11.09 -5.44 12.04
N GLN A 47 11.09 -4.20 12.51
CA GLN A 47 12.11 -3.71 13.44
C GLN A 47 12.16 -4.53 14.74
N PRO A 48 11.04 -4.90 15.38
CA PRO A 48 11.07 -5.75 16.57
C PRO A 48 11.76 -7.10 16.34
N LEU A 49 11.64 -7.69 15.15
CA LEU A 49 12.29 -8.95 14.81
C LEU A 49 13.81 -8.81 14.66
N ARG A 50 14.29 -7.61 14.32
CA ARG A 50 15.73 -7.33 14.24
C ARG A 50 16.33 -6.95 15.59
N ASP A 51 15.57 -6.23 16.39
CA ASP A 51 16.08 -5.65 17.65
C ASP A 51 16.00 -6.61 18.83
N LEU A 52 15.07 -7.56 18.80
CA LEU A 52 14.82 -8.49 19.91
C LEU A 52 15.39 -9.88 19.60
N PRO A 53 16.02 -10.54 20.59
CA PRO A 53 16.46 -11.91 20.45
C PRO A 53 15.26 -12.85 20.26
N VAL A 54 15.46 -13.93 19.49
CA VAL A 54 14.43 -14.90 19.12
C VAL A 54 13.69 -15.49 20.34
N GLN A 55 14.38 -15.62 21.47
CA GLN A 55 13.82 -16.14 22.74
C GLN A 55 12.73 -15.22 23.32
N GLN A 56 12.72 -13.93 22.94
CA GLN A 56 11.71 -12.99 23.38
C GLN A 56 10.47 -12.93 22.47
N TRP A 57 10.54 -13.50 21.26
CA TRP A 57 9.45 -13.42 20.28
C TRP A 57 8.15 -14.12 20.73
N ASP A 58 8.25 -15.09 21.63
CA ASP A 58 7.09 -15.77 22.20
C ASP A 58 6.54 -15.06 23.46
N ARG A 59 7.31 -14.14 24.05
CA ARG A 59 6.95 -13.41 25.26
C ARG A 59 6.36 -12.04 24.98
N GLN A 60 6.60 -11.49 23.80
CA GLN A 60 6.09 -10.19 23.39
C GLN A 60 5.05 -10.36 22.29
N THR A 61 4.02 -9.52 22.32
CA THR A 61 2.95 -9.52 21.32
C THR A 61 3.22 -8.49 20.23
N VAL A 62 2.59 -8.66 19.09
CA VAL A 62 2.64 -7.66 18.01
C VAL A 62 2.00 -6.35 18.46
N GLY A 63 1.02 -6.41 19.38
CA GLY A 63 0.38 -5.24 19.97
C GLY A 63 1.31 -4.37 20.82
N ASP A 64 2.41 -4.93 21.34
CA ASP A 64 3.42 -4.19 22.10
C ASP A 64 4.29 -3.27 21.21
N HIS A 65 4.26 -3.45 19.90
CA HIS A 65 5.10 -2.75 18.93
C HIS A 65 4.29 -2.00 17.87
N LEU A 66 3.09 -1.57 18.21
CA LEU A 66 2.19 -0.86 17.30
C LEU A 66 2.78 0.48 16.85
N ARG A 67 2.58 0.74 15.57
CA ARG A 67 2.72 2.07 14.97
C ARG A 67 1.35 2.61 14.57
N PRO A 68 1.12 3.93 14.64
CA PRO A 68 -0.14 4.52 14.24
C PRO A 68 -0.47 4.20 12.77
N LEU A 69 -1.71 3.83 12.48
CA LEU A 69 -2.14 3.56 11.11
C LEU A 69 -2.00 4.79 10.21
N GLU A 70 -2.20 5.98 10.77
CA GLU A 70 -2.05 7.28 10.14
C GLU A 70 -0.62 7.58 9.67
N SER A 71 0.38 6.86 10.20
CA SER A 71 1.77 6.98 9.75
C SER A 71 2.01 6.33 8.39
N LEU A 72 1.11 5.47 7.91
CA LEU A 72 1.16 4.93 6.57
C LEU A 72 0.62 5.94 5.56
N PRO A 73 1.29 6.11 4.41
CA PRO A 73 0.73 6.90 3.33
C PRO A 73 -0.57 6.27 2.84
N SER A 74 -1.62 7.06 2.69
CA SER A 74 -2.94 6.55 2.33
C SER A 74 -3.68 7.45 1.36
N VAL A 75 -4.63 6.85 0.64
CA VAL A 75 -5.63 7.54 -0.18
C VAL A 75 -7.00 6.93 0.07
N VAL A 76 -8.07 7.68 -0.12
CA VAL A 76 -9.42 7.12 -0.12
C VAL A 76 -9.72 6.44 -1.45
N ASP A 77 -10.54 5.41 -1.44
CA ASP A 77 -10.88 4.63 -2.64
C ASP A 77 -11.60 5.44 -3.73
N SER A 78 -12.27 6.51 -3.34
CA SER A 78 -12.94 7.46 -4.24
C SER A 78 -12.01 8.54 -4.81
N ALA A 79 -10.74 8.58 -4.42
CA ALA A 79 -9.80 9.58 -4.90
C ALA A 79 -9.56 9.45 -6.42
N PRO A 80 -9.43 10.57 -7.15
CA PRO A 80 -9.08 10.53 -8.55
C PRO A 80 -7.67 9.95 -8.73
N ILE A 81 -7.43 9.30 -9.90
CA ILE A 81 -6.19 8.58 -10.17
C ILE A 81 -4.94 9.46 -10.06
N TRP A 82 -5.02 10.74 -10.43
CA TRP A 82 -3.91 11.68 -10.31
C TRP A 82 -3.46 11.88 -8.86
N GLN A 83 -4.41 11.88 -7.92
CA GLN A 83 -4.12 11.98 -6.48
C GLN A 83 -3.44 10.71 -5.97
N ALA A 84 -3.87 9.54 -6.44
CA ALA A 84 -3.22 8.28 -6.13
C ALA A 84 -1.78 8.24 -6.65
N ILE A 85 -1.53 8.72 -7.88
CA ILE A 85 -0.18 8.82 -8.45
C ILE A 85 0.71 9.72 -7.58
N LYS A 86 0.24 10.91 -7.20
CA LYS A 86 0.99 11.82 -6.31
C LYS A 86 1.32 11.15 -4.97
N ALA A 87 0.36 10.47 -4.37
CA ALA A 87 0.55 9.80 -3.08
C ALA A 87 1.55 8.65 -3.16
N VAL A 88 1.49 7.83 -4.22
CA VAL A 88 2.43 6.73 -4.46
C VAL A 88 3.85 7.27 -4.68
N GLU A 89 4.01 8.35 -5.47
CA GLU A 89 5.31 8.95 -5.72
C GLU A 89 5.91 9.64 -4.47
N ALA A 90 5.08 10.20 -3.60
CA ALA A 90 5.51 10.76 -2.33
C ALA A 90 5.88 9.68 -1.29
N SER A 91 5.42 8.46 -1.47
CA SER A 91 5.71 7.33 -0.59
C SER A 91 7.11 6.78 -0.83
N GLN A 92 7.87 6.55 0.25
CA GLN A 92 9.21 5.96 0.16
C GLN A 92 9.19 4.53 -0.41
N GLN A 93 8.10 3.79 -0.24
CA GLN A 93 7.96 2.42 -0.69
C GLN A 93 7.24 2.29 -2.04
N GLY A 94 6.83 3.41 -2.65
CA GLY A 94 6.07 3.39 -3.91
C GLY A 94 4.73 2.69 -3.82
N ARG A 95 4.10 2.71 -2.64
CA ARG A 95 2.75 2.18 -2.40
C ARG A 95 2.02 2.99 -1.35
N VAL A 96 0.70 2.93 -1.36
CA VAL A 96 -0.18 3.58 -0.40
C VAL A 96 -1.26 2.63 0.09
N LEU A 97 -1.74 2.87 1.31
CA LEU A 97 -2.92 2.21 1.84
C LEU A 97 -4.18 2.85 1.23
N VAL A 98 -5.09 2.01 0.78
CA VAL A 98 -6.41 2.48 0.31
C VAL A 98 -7.40 2.36 1.44
N LEU A 99 -8.07 3.46 1.74
CA LEU A 99 -9.09 3.54 2.77
C LEU A 99 -10.48 3.58 2.13
N SER A 100 -11.42 2.88 2.75
CA SER A 100 -12.84 3.01 2.42
C SER A 100 -13.36 4.42 2.79
N PRO A 101 -14.58 4.82 2.36
CA PRO A 101 -15.19 6.07 2.77
C PRO A 101 -15.32 6.23 4.28
N ALA A 102 -15.42 5.12 5.02
CA ALA A 102 -15.43 5.09 6.48
C ALA A 102 -14.04 5.22 7.12
N GLY A 103 -12.97 5.39 6.34
CA GLY A 103 -11.61 5.49 6.83
C GLY A 103 -10.97 4.16 7.23
N LEU A 104 -11.55 3.03 6.82
CA LEU A 104 -11.05 1.69 7.16
C LEU A 104 -10.14 1.13 6.06
N PRO A 105 -9.09 0.37 6.40
CA PRO A 105 -8.23 -0.26 5.43
C PRO A 105 -9.01 -1.18 4.47
N ALA A 106 -8.88 -0.94 3.18
CA ALA A 106 -9.53 -1.71 2.12
C ALA A 106 -8.53 -2.49 1.25
N GLY A 107 -7.33 -1.96 1.06
CA GLY A 107 -6.30 -2.58 0.25
C GLY A 107 -5.05 -1.73 0.18
N THR A 108 -4.16 -2.07 -0.75
CA THR A 108 -2.98 -1.27 -1.08
C THR A 108 -2.94 -1.00 -2.58
N LEU A 109 -2.26 0.06 -2.95
CA LEU A 109 -2.10 0.49 -4.34
C LEU A 109 -0.62 0.82 -4.57
N ASP A 110 -0.05 0.27 -5.63
CA ASP A 110 1.32 0.55 -6.07
C ASP A 110 1.35 1.09 -7.52
N ARG A 111 2.55 1.38 -8.03
CA ARG A 111 2.72 1.87 -9.42
C ARG A 111 2.14 0.93 -10.45
N MET A 112 2.28 -0.37 -10.22
CA MET A 112 1.78 -1.38 -11.13
C MET A 112 0.25 -1.37 -11.21
N ASP A 113 -0.42 -1.24 -10.07
CA ASP A 113 -1.88 -1.17 -10.00
C ASP A 113 -2.42 0.05 -10.75
N ILE A 114 -1.76 1.19 -10.57
CA ILE A 114 -2.09 2.43 -11.29
C ILE A 114 -1.91 2.22 -12.79
N GLY A 115 -0.79 1.65 -13.20
CA GLY A 115 -0.49 1.37 -14.60
C GLY A 115 -1.50 0.43 -15.23
N GLU A 116 -1.87 -0.65 -14.57
CA GLU A 116 -2.90 -1.59 -15.03
C GLU A 116 -4.26 -0.89 -15.19
N ALA A 117 -4.63 -0.04 -14.22
CA ALA A 117 -5.89 0.69 -14.26
C ALA A 117 -5.95 1.67 -15.45
N VAL A 118 -4.86 2.40 -15.72
CA VAL A 118 -4.75 3.31 -16.86
C VAL A 118 -4.82 2.55 -18.18
N LEU A 119 -4.05 1.48 -18.31
CA LEU A 119 -4.04 0.67 -19.54
C LEU A 119 -5.40 0.04 -19.81
N LYS A 120 -6.07 -0.46 -18.79
CA LYS A 120 -7.42 -1.00 -18.89
C LYS A 120 -8.41 0.03 -19.43
N ARG A 121 -8.33 1.29 -18.94
CA ARG A 121 -9.17 2.38 -19.47
C ARG A 121 -8.88 2.71 -20.92
N LEU A 122 -7.64 2.57 -21.35
CA LEU A 122 -7.23 2.78 -22.75
C LEU A 122 -7.51 1.55 -23.64
N GLY A 123 -8.06 0.48 -23.09
CA GLY A 123 -8.31 -0.76 -23.85
C GLY A 123 -7.05 -1.56 -24.18
N VAL A 124 -5.92 -1.25 -23.57
CA VAL A 124 -4.63 -1.92 -23.80
C VAL A 124 -4.46 -3.08 -22.81
N ARG A 125 -4.14 -4.25 -23.34
CA ARG A 125 -3.76 -5.43 -22.55
C ARG A 125 -2.29 -5.74 -22.78
N LEU A 126 -1.50 -5.77 -21.71
CA LEU A 126 -0.10 -6.18 -21.79
C LEU A 126 0.03 -7.69 -21.54
N PRO A 127 0.98 -8.35 -22.22
CA PRO A 127 1.35 -9.74 -21.91
C PRO A 127 1.82 -9.90 -20.47
N ALA A 128 1.52 -11.05 -19.85
CA ALA A 128 1.88 -11.36 -18.49
C ALA A 128 3.39 -11.17 -18.19
N PRO A 129 4.33 -11.55 -19.04
CA PRO A 129 5.76 -11.34 -18.77
C PRO A 129 6.14 -9.87 -18.57
N ILE A 130 5.53 -8.95 -19.32
CA ILE A 130 5.78 -7.51 -19.18
C ILE A 130 5.21 -6.99 -17.85
N LEU A 131 4.03 -7.46 -17.47
CA LEU A 131 3.40 -7.13 -16.20
C LEU A 131 4.23 -7.66 -15.02
N ASP A 132 4.73 -8.88 -15.11
CA ASP A 132 5.53 -9.50 -14.05
C ASP A 132 6.89 -8.80 -13.88
N GLU A 133 7.49 -8.34 -14.97
CA GLU A 133 8.73 -7.54 -14.91
C GLU A 133 8.49 -6.19 -14.23
N ALA A 134 7.45 -5.47 -14.60
CA ALA A 134 7.09 -4.21 -13.96
C ALA A 134 6.77 -4.39 -12.47
N ARG A 135 6.15 -5.51 -12.10
CA ARG A 135 5.87 -5.86 -10.70
C ARG A 135 7.13 -6.11 -9.89
N ARG A 136 8.10 -6.84 -10.45
CA ARG A 136 9.38 -7.12 -9.77
C ARG A 136 10.14 -5.84 -9.44
N HIS A 137 10.07 -4.84 -10.30
CA HIS A 137 10.77 -3.57 -10.12
C HIS A 137 9.93 -2.47 -9.46
N ASN A 138 8.67 -2.77 -9.05
CA ASN A 138 7.73 -1.77 -8.55
C ASN A 138 7.70 -0.51 -9.44
N SER A 139 7.59 -0.72 -10.74
CA SER A 139 7.63 0.33 -11.75
C SER A 139 6.31 0.41 -12.52
N TYR A 140 6.10 1.55 -13.20
CA TYR A 140 5.00 1.64 -14.15
C TYR A 140 5.25 0.72 -15.34
N PRO A 141 4.19 0.10 -15.93
CA PRO A 141 4.32 -0.63 -17.17
C PRO A 141 4.89 0.25 -18.28
N MET A 142 5.53 -0.37 -19.26
CA MET A 142 6.15 0.31 -20.39
C MET A 142 5.19 1.32 -21.05
N GLY A 143 5.67 2.54 -21.30
CA GLY A 143 4.90 3.66 -21.83
C GLY A 143 4.24 4.55 -20.78
N LEU A 144 4.19 4.14 -19.51
CA LEU A 144 3.60 4.91 -18.40
C LEU A 144 4.62 5.50 -17.43
N VAL A 145 5.91 5.35 -17.69
CA VAL A 145 6.99 5.89 -16.84
C VAL A 145 6.97 7.41 -16.71
N MET A 146 6.31 8.11 -17.63
CA MET A 146 6.15 9.58 -17.62
C MET A 146 4.94 10.06 -16.80
N LEU A 147 4.09 9.17 -16.29
CA LEU A 147 2.90 9.56 -15.53
C LEU A 147 3.19 10.49 -14.35
N PRO A 148 4.22 10.27 -13.52
CA PRO A 148 4.52 11.16 -12.42
C PRO A 148 4.84 12.58 -12.88
N GLN A 149 5.58 12.74 -13.97
CA GLN A 149 5.92 14.05 -14.53
C GLN A 149 4.70 14.75 -15.11
N ILE A 150 3.83 14.02 -15.82
CA ILE A 150 2.59 14.55 -16.36
C ILE A 150 1.71 15.06 -15.22
N VAL A 151 1.53 14.26 -14.16
CA VAL A 151 0.72 14.65 -12.99
C VAL A 151 1.33 15.84 -12.26
N ALA A 152 2.65 15.89 -12.08
CA ALA A 152 3.34 16.99 -11.43
C ALA A 152 3.22 18.32 -12.21
N SER A 153 3.05 18.25 -13.54
CA SER A 153 2.86 19.43 -14.41
C SER A 153 1.41 19.89 -14.52
N MET A 154 0.45 19.17 -13.97
CA MET A 154 -0.96 19.57 -13.98
C MET A 154 -1.17 20.85 -13.17
N PRO A 155 -1.89 21.87 -13.70
CA PRO A 155 -2.15 23.11 -12.97
C PRO A 155 -3.07 22.87 -11.77
N ALA A 156 -2.85 23.62 -10.70
CA ALA A 156 -3.62 23.52 -9.45
C ALA A 156 -5.14 23.73 -9.62
N ASN A 157 -5.58 24.40 -10.70
CA ASN A 157 -6.98 24.61 -11.03
C ASN A 157 -7.76 23.33 -11.40
N SER A 158 -7.08 22.24 -11.71
CA SER A 158 -7.75 20.94 -11.92
C SER A 158 -8.31 20.36 -10.62
N GLU A 159 -7.74 20.75 -9.48
CA GLU A 159 -8.21 20.34 -8.16
C GLU A 159 -9.54 21.02 -7.75
N GLN A 160 -9.76 22.24 -8.19
CA GLN A 160 -11.00 22.98 -7.91
C GLN A 160 -12.18 22.53 -8.75
N SER A 161 -11.96 22.16 -10.00
CA SER A 161 -13.00 21.70 -10.91
C SER A 161 -13.65 20.37 -10.46
N ASP A 162 -12.89 19.50 -9.82
CA ASP A 162 -13.41 18.22 -9.32
C ASP A 162 -14.15 18.38 -7.99
N ARG A 163 -13.81 19.39 -7.19
CA ARG A 163 -14.56 19.72 -5.95
C ARG A 163 -15.92 20.34 -6.25
N GLU A 164 -16.05 21.15 -7.28
CA GLU A 164 -17.33 21.74 -7.69
C GLU A 164 -18.28 20.71 -8.31
N ARG A 165 -17.76 19.70 -9.03
CA ARG A 165 -18.57 18.60 -9.58
C ARG A 165 -19.05 17.59 -8.54
N ALA A 166 -18.36 17.48 -7.41
CA ALA A 166 -18.74 16.61 -6.31
C ALA A 166 -19.76 17.26 -5.35
N SER A 167 -20.04 18.56 -5.50
CA SER A 167 -20.97 19.31 -4.64
C SER A 167 -22.33 19.60 -5.30
N THR A 168 -22.58 19.06 -6.49
CA THR A 168 -23.87 19.13 -7.20
C THR A 168 -24.47 17.75 -7.33
#